data_552069833eb0773129b2274d02e8f031
#
_entry.id   552069833eb0773129b2274d02e8f031
#
_cell.length_a   1.000
_cell.length_b   1.000
_cell.length_c   1.000
_cell.angle_alpha   90.00
_cell.angle_beta   90.00
_cell.angle_gamma   90.00
#
_symmetry.space_group_name_H-M   'P 1'
#
loop_
_entity.id
_entity.type
_entity.pdbx_description
1 polymer ?
#
loop_
_entity_poly.entity_id
_entity_poly.type
_entity_poly.pdbx_seq_one_letter_code
_entity_poly.pdbx_strand_id
1 'polypeptide(L)'
;SLAGRYCVLMPNTPKGGGISRKISTNADRTRLKKIAQDLEVPVGMGLIIRTAGQERTKAEIRRDYEYLLRLWNDIRERTLESVAPCPIYEEADLIRRAMRDLYTNDIEEVLVEGEHGYRTAKAFMTMLMPSRARRVKQYKDETPLFFAHKVEDQLDKMHDSTVQLRSGGSIVIHTTEALTAIDVNSGRATRERHIDETAVKTNLEAADEVARQLRLRDIAGLVVVDFIDMAEHRHQRQVEKRLRDALKVDRARLQVGRISTFGLLELSRQRLRPSFLELSTQPCPVCHGTGFCRSTASAALQALRRVEALGVEGKAAKVDRKSVV
;
A
#
# COMPACT_ATOMS: atom_id res chain seq x y z
N SER A 1 -1.14 -22.02 1.90
CA SER A 1 -2.31 -21.58 1.12
C SER A 1 -1.86 -20.99 -0.21
N LEU A 2 -2.56 -21.33 -1.28
CA LEU A 2 -2.32 -20.85 -2.63
C LEU A 2 -3.37 -19.80 -2.97
N ALA A 3 -2.93 -18.61 -3.38
CA ALA A 3 -3.81 -17.49 -3.66
C ALA A 3 -4.07 -17.38 -5.17
N GLY A 4 -5.32 -17.59 -5.58
CA GLY A 4 -5.84 -17.24 -6.89
C GLY A 4 -6.38 -15.81 -6.92
N ARG A 5 -7.01 -15.47 -8.04
CA ARG A 5 -7.66 -14.17 -8.20
C ARG A 5 -8.93 -14.07 -7.36
N TYR A 6 -9.80 -15.07 -7.44
CA TYR A 6 -11.12 -15.10 -6.80
C TYR A 6 -11.19 -16.05 -5.61
N CYS A 7 -10.25 -16.98 -5.53
CA CYS A 7 -10.20 -18.02 -4.51
C CYS A 7 -8.86 -18.07 -3.78
N VAL A 8 -8.85 -18.70 -2.62
CA VAL A 8 -7.64 -19.18 -1.93
C VAL A 8 -7.85 -20.66 -1.65
N LEU A 9 -6.93 -21.49 -2.12
CA LEU A 9 -6.91 -22.93 -1.84
C LEU A 9 -6.00 -23.21 -0.66
N MET A 10 -6.49 -24.00 0.29
CA MET A 10 -5.75 -24.47 1.46
C MET A 10 -5.64 -25.99 1.38
N PRO A 11 -4.58 -26.53 0.75
CA PRO A 11 -4.51 -27.96 0.44
C PRO A 11 -4.51 -28.91 1.63
N ASN A 12 -4.03 -28.47 2.79
CA ASN A 12 -3.85 -29.32 3.98
C ASN A 12 -4.72 -28.83 5.16
N THR A 13 -5.96 -28.41 4.89
CA THR A 13 -6.84 -27.87 5.92
C THR A 13 -8.20 -28.56 5.86
N PRO A 14 -8.42 -29.68 6.60
CA PRO A 14 -9.64 -30.47 6.53
C PRO A 14 -10.90 -29.75 7.03
N LYS A 15 -10.74 -28.74 7.87
CA LYS A 15 -11.82 -27.88 8.39
C LYS A 15 -11.56 -26.43 8.01
N GLY A 16 -11.51 -26.14 6.75
CA GLY A 16 -11.25 -24.78 6.30
C GLY A 16 -11.99 -24.49 5.02
N GLY A 17 -12.44 -23.25 4.88
CA GLY A 17 -13.12 -22.79 3.69
C GLY A 17 -14.29 -21.90 4.03
N GLY A 18 -14.80 -21.23 3.01
CA GLY A 18 -15.94 -20.34 3.17
C GLY A 18 -15.86 -19.12 2.29
N ILE A 19 -16.43 -18.05 2.80
CA ILE A 19 -16.55 -16.79 2.08
C ILE A 19 -15.85 -15.72 2.89
N SER A 20 -15.08 -14.85 2.22
CA SER A 20 -14.39 -13.72 2.84
C SER A 20 -15.33 -12.98 3.81
N ARG A 21 -14.82 -12.65 5.01
CA ARG A 21 -15.56 -11.88 6.01
C ARG A 21 -15.86 -10.44 5.56
N LYS A 22 -15.14 -9.95 4.57
CA LYS A 22 -15.36 -8.61 3.98
C LYS A 22 -16.61 -8.54 3.09
N ILE A 23 -17.17 -9.67 2.66
CA ILE A 23 -18.44 -9.74 1.94
C ILE A 23 -19.56 -9.74 2.98
N SER A 24 -20.22 -8.59 3.13
CA SER A 24 -21.25 -8.37 4.16
C SER A 24 -22.69 -8.71 3.70
N THR A 25 -22.95 -8.66 2.39
CA THR A 25 -24.29 -8.88 1.81
C THR A 25 -24.71 -10.34 1.93
N ASN A 26 -25.81 -10.61 2.62
CA ASN A 26 -26.30 -11.96 2.84
C ASN A 26 -26.66 -12.70 1.54
N ALA A 27 -27.24 -12.00 0.55
CA ALA A 27 -27.57 -12.57 -0.76
C ALA A 27 -26.33 -13.09 -1.48
N ASP A 28 -25.25 -12.29 -1.52
CA ASP A 28 -23.99 -12.69 -2.13
C ASP A 28 -23.35 -13.85 -1.38
N ARG A 29 -23.37 -13.83 -0.05
CA ARG A 29 -22.84 -14.92 0.76
C ARG A 29 -23.55 -16.24 0.47
N THR A 30 -24.89 -16.22 0.38
CA THR A 30 -25.69 -17.41 0.05
C THR A 30 -25.38 -17.92 -1.34
N ARG A 31 -25.32 -17.04 -2.35
CA ARG A 31 -24.97 -17.38 -3.73
C ARG A 31 -23.58 -17.99 -3.82
N LEU A 32 -22.58 -17.37 -3.19
CA LEU A 32 -21.20 -17.81 -3.23
C LEU A 32 -21.00 -19.13 -2.44
N LYS A 33 -21.77 -19.35 -1.36
CA LYS A 33 -21.75 -20.61 -0.63
C LYS A 33 -22.23 -21.76 -1.51
N LYS A 34 -23.30 -21.54 -2.28
CA LYS A 34 -23.79 -22.52 -3.25
C LYS A 34 -22.75 -22.83 -4.32
N ILE A 35 -22.08 -21.79 -4.87
CA ILE A 35 -21.01 -21.96 -5.85
C ILE A 35 -19.86 -22.78 -5.24
N ALA A 36 -19.43 -22.48 -4.01
CA ALA A 36 -18.35 -23.21 -3.34
C ALA A 36 -18.69 -24.69 -3.11
N GLN A 37 -19.95 -25.00 -2.77
CA GLN A 37 -20.44 -26.37 -2.65
C GLN A 37 -20.41 -27.13 -3.98
N ASP A 38 -20.81 -26.46 -5.07
CA ASP A 38 -20.84 -27.04 -6.41
C ASP A 38 -19.43 -27.25 -7.02
N LEU A 39 -18.35 -26.75 -6.38
CA LEU A 39 -16.98 -26.95 -6.86
C LEU A 39 -16.37 -28.28 -6.38
N GLU A 40 -17.07 -29.04 -5.55
CA GLU A 40 -16.66 -30.38 -5.07
C GLU A 40 -15.19 -30.40 -4.60
N VAL A 41 -14.85 -29.51 -3.67
CA VAL A 41 -13.48 -29.43 -3.13
C VAL A 41 -13.12 -30.74 -2.43
N PRO A 42 -11.97 -31.38 -2.76
CA PRO A 42 -11.57 -32.65 -2.16
C PRO A 42 -11.51 -32.61 -0.65
N VAL A 43 -11.81 -33.75 -0.02
CA VAL A 43 -11.68 -33.91 1.43
C VAL A 43 -10.26 -33.63 1.86
N GLY A 44 -10.07 -32.84 2.90
CA GLY A 44 -8.76 -32.41 3.39
C GLY A 44 -8.29 -31.08 2.83
N MET A 45 -9.03 -30.47 1.89
CA MET A 45 -8.75 -29.14 1.36
C MET A 45 -9.83 -28.15 1.75
N GLY A 46 -9.42 -26.90 1.96
CA GLY A 46 -10.31 -25.77 2.18
C GLY A 46 -10.25 -24.77 1.02
N LEU A 47 -11.39 -24.17 0.69
CA LEU A 47 -11.48 -23.13 -0.33
C LEU A 47 -12.14 -21.88 0.25
N ILE A 48 -11.50 -20.72 0.12
CA ILE A 48 -12.08 -19.42 0.51
C ILE A 48 -12.33 -18.61 -0.74
N ILE A 49 -13.56 -18.10 -0.92
CA ILE A 49 -13.87 -17.12 -1.97
C ILE A 49 -13.52 -15.73 -1.45
N ARG A 50 -12.67 -15.02 -2.23
CA ARG A 50 -12.18 -13.67 -1.94
C ARG A 50 -13.23 -12.62 -2.30
N THR A 51 -13.07 -11.38 -1.80
CA THR A 51 -13.92 -10.23 -2.17
C THR A 51 -13.95 -9.97 -3.68
N ALA A 52 -12.82 -10.17 -4.38
CA ALA A 52 -12.76 -10.05 -5.83
C ALA A 52 -13.69 -11.04 -6.60
N GLY A 53 -14.13 -12.11 -5.93
CA GLY A 53 -15.10 -13.08 -6.48
C GLY A 53 -16.56 -12.71 -6.23
N GLN A 54 -16.85 -11.63 -5.49
CA GLN A 54 -18.21 -11.28 -5.08
C GLN A 54 -19.20 -11.16 -6.24
N GLU A 55 -18.81 -10.48 -7.32
CA GLU A 55 -19.68 -10.24 -8.49
C GLU A 55 -19.33 -11.15 -9.67
N ARG A 56 -18.63 -12.27 -9.42
CA ARG A 56 -18.16 -13.16 -10.48
C ARG A 56 -19.12 -14.31 -10.72
N THR A 57 -19.09 -14.80 -11.97
CA THR A 57 -19.87 -15.95 -12.39
C THR A 57 -19.27 -17.26 -11.82
N LYS A 58 -20.10 -18.31 -11.71
CA LYS A 58 -19.64 -19.65 -11.32
C LYS A 58 -18.49 -20.13 -12.22
N ALA A 59 -18.55 -19.85 -13.51
CA ALA A 59 -17.53 -20.27 -14.48
C ALA A 59 -16.16 -19.58 -14.25
N GLU A 60 -16.17 -18.31 -13.84
CA GLU A 60 -14.93 -17.58 -13.51
C GLU A 60 -14.29 -18.10 -12.23
N ILE A 61 -15.11 -18.33 -11.20
CA ILE A 61 -14.65 -18.90 -9.92
C ILE A 61 -14.13 -20.33 -10.10
N ARG A 62 -14.81 -21.16 -10.94
CA ARG A 62 -14.37 -22.52 -11.26
C ARG A 62 -13.01 -22.53 -11.96
N ARG A 63 -12.80 -21.67 -12.94
CA ARG A 63 -11.50 -21.58 -13.65
C ARG A 63 -10.35 -21.22 -12.71
N ASP A 64 -10.57 -20.29 -11.79
CA ASP A 64 -9.58 -19.90 -10.80
C ASP A 64 -9.27 -21.05 -9.83
N TYR A 65 -10.29 -21.79 -9.41
CA TYR A 65 -10.14 -22.99 -8.59
C TYR A 65 -9.37 -24.11 -9.32
N GLU A 66 -9.72 -24.40 -10.57
CA GLU A 66 -9.02 -25.40 -11.40
C GLU A 66 -7.55 -25.02 -11.63
N TYR A 67 -7.25 -23.73 -11.78
CA TYR A 67 -5.88 -23.22 -11.80
C TYR A 67 -5.14 -23.55 -10.51
N LEU A 68 -5.75 -23.29 -9.36
CA LEU A 68 -5.14 -23.56 -8.07
C LEU A 68 -4.91 -25.05 -7.81
N LEU A 69 -5.80 -25.91 -8.30
CA LEU A 69 -5.60 -27.35 -8.23
C LEU A 69 -4.42 -27.82 -9.09
N ARG A 70 -4.30 -27.32 -10.32
CA ARG A 70 -3.13 -27.62 -11.18
C ARG A 70 -1.85 -27.16 -10.52
N LEU A 71 -1.82 -25.94 -10.04
CA LEU A 71 -0.67 -25.38 -9.33
C LEU A 71 -0.26 -26.23 -8.12
N TRP A 72 -1.25 -26.73 -7.35
CA TRP A 72 -0.98 -27.61 -6.24
C TRP A 72 -0.39 -28.97 -6.68
N ASN A 73 -0.89 -29.54 -7.75
CA ASN A 73 -0.34 -30.77 -8.31
C ASN A 73 1.09 -30.58 -8.81
N ASP A 74 1.38 -29.49 -9.53
CA ASP A 74 2.74 -29.16 -9.95
C ASP A 74 3.70 -29.01 -8.76
N ILE A 75 3.25 -28.36 -7.67
CA ILE A 75 4.02 -28.24 -6.45
C ILE A 75 4.30 -29.63 -5.83
N ARG A 76 3.32 -30.52 -5.79
CA ARG A 76 3.49 -31.86 -5.28
C ARG A 76 4.49 -32.67 -6.10
N GLU A 77 4.38 -32.67 -7.41
CA GLU A 77 5.29 -33.36 -8.33
C GLU A 77 6.72 -32.87 -8.13
N ARG A 78 6.94 -31.55 -8.16
CA ARG A 78 8.27 -30.97 -7.92
C ARG A 78 8.82 -31.30 -6.53
N THR A 79 7.97 -31.36 -5.51
CA THR A 79 8.40 -31.75 -4.16
C THR A 79 8.91 -33.16 -4.10
N LEU A 80 8.25 -34.09 -4.82
CA LEU A 80 8.67 -35.50 -4.86
C LEU A 80 9.98 -35.72 -5.63
N GLU A 81 10.27 -34.88 -6.61
CA GLU A 81 11.47 -34.94 -7.43
C GLU A 81 12.67 -34.19 -6.80
N SER A 82 12.43 -33.40 -5.76
CA SER A 82 13.41 -32.50 -5.18
C SER A 82 14.08 -33.04 -3.95
N VAL A 83 15.34 -32.67 -3.74
CA VAL A 83 16.12 -32.99 -2.52
C VAL A 83 16.26 -31.71 -1.68
N ALA A 84 15.90 -31.80 -0.41
CA ALA A 84 16.00 -30.65 0.51
C ALA A 84 17.49 -30.30 0.84
N PRO A 85 17.82 -29.00 1.01
CA PRO A 85 16.95 -27.83 0.88
C PRO A 85 16.90 -27.30 -0.56
N CYS A 86 15.70 -27.15 -1.11
CA CYS A 86 15.52 -26.43 -2.39
C CYS A 86 14.19 -25.66 -2.43
N PRO A 87 14.11 -24.53 -3.15
CA PRO A 87 12.85 -23.81 -3.36
C PRO A 87 11.95 -24.60 -4.32
N ILE A 88 10.77 -25.00 -3.89
CA ILE A 88 9.80 -25.75 -4.69
C ILE A 88 8.90 -24.81 -5.49
N TYR A 89 8.41 -23.76 -4.84
CA TYR A 89 7.51 -22.79 -5.42
C TYR A 89 7.71 -21.42 -4.80
N GLU A 90 7.93 -20.44 -5.63
CA GLU A 90 7.94 -19.04 -5.25
C GLU A 90 6.82 -18.29 -5.98
N GLU A 91 6.02 -17.54 -5.23
CA GLU A 91 5.06 -16.60 -5.80
C GLU A 91 5.76 -15.25 -6.14
N ALA A 92 6.99 -15.33 -6.69
CA ALA A 92 7.88 -14.20 -6.89
C ALA A 92 7.55 -13.37 -8.13
N ASP A 93 6.76 -13.91 -9.07
CA ASP A 93 6.43 -13.21 -10.31
C ASP A 93 5.54 -11.99 -10.06
N LEU A 94 6.17 -10.81 -10.11
CA LEU A 94 5.51 -9.50 -9.95
C LEU A 94 4.36 -9.33 -10.94
N ILE A 95 4.52 -9.78 -12.20
CA ILE A 95 3.53 -9.65 -13.26
C ILE A 95 2.28 -10.45 -12.91
N ARG A 96 2.44 -11.73 -12.55
CA ARG A 96 1.32 -12.58 -12.14
C ARG A 96 0.59 -12.02 -10.93
N ARG A 97 1.34 -11.53 -9.93
CA ARG A 97 0.78 -10.94 -8.72
C ARG A 97 0.02 -9.65 -9.02
N ALA A 98 0.59 -8.75 -9.83
CA ALA A 98 -0.07 -7.52 -10.25
C ALA A 98 -1.37 -7.81 -11.02
N MET A 99 -1.33 -8.70 -12.00
CA MET A 99 -2.50 -9.08 -12.78
C MET A 99 -3.57 -9.81 -11.95
N ARG A 100 -3.16 -10.65 -11.01
CA ARG A 100 -4.09 -11.33 -10.09
C ARG A 100 -4.80 -10.33 -9.19
N ASP A 101 -4.06 -9.38 -8.66
CA ASP A 101 -4.51 -8.57 -7.55
C ASP A 101 -4.98 -7.17 -7.95
N LEU A 102 -4.39 -6.55 -8.98
CA LEU A 102 -4.65 -5.16 -9.35
C LEU A 102 -5.51 -5.01 -10.60
N TYR A 103 -5.55 -6.03 -11.47
CA TYR A 103 -6.36 -5.93 -12.69
C TYR A 103 -7.85 -5.84 -12.34
N THR A 104 -8.54 -4.85 -12.91
CA THR A 104 -9.99 -4.64 -12.80
C THR A 104 -10.63 -4.58 -14.19
N ASN A 105 -11.95 -4.62 -14.28
CA ASN A 105 -12.65 -4.66 -15.58
C ASN A 105 -12.61 -3.34 -16.36
N ASP A 106 -12.39 -2.24 -15.66
CA ASP A 106 -12.24 -0.88 -16.16
C ASP A 106 -10.88 -0.64 -16.82
N ILE A 107 -9.88 -1.51 -16.60
CA ILE A 107 -8.58 -1.42 -17.27
C ILE A 107 -8.75 -1.76 -18.74
N GLU A 108 -8.44 -0.82 -19.61
CA GLU A 108 -8.56 -0.94 -21.05
C GLU A 108 -7.41 -1.73 -21.67
N GLU A 109 -6.17 -1.49 -21.19
CA GLU A 109 -4.99 -2.17 -21.66
C GLU A 109 -3.96 -2.42 -20.55
N VAL A 110 -3.12 -3.43 -20.77
CA VAL A 110 -1.98 -3.79 -19.93
C VAL A 110 -0.75 -3.78 -20.82
N LEU A 111 0.08 -2.77 -20.67
CA LEU A 111 1.34 -2.63 -21.41
C LEU A 111 2.46 -3.33 -20.64
N VAL A 112 3.20 -4.17 -21.32
CA VAL A 112 4.31 -4.92 -20.71
C VAL A 112 5.57 -4.76 -21.56
N GLU A 113 6.61 -4.21 -20.96
CA GLU A 113 7.92 -4.07 -21.56
C GLU A 113 8.70 -5.39 -21.47
N GLY A 114 9.44 -5.71 -22.53
CA GLY A 114 10.19 -6.94 -22.63
C GLY A 114 9.36 -8.16 -23.05
N GLU A 115 9.96 -9.00 -23.89
CA GLU A 115 9.25 -10.14 -24.49
C GLU A 115 8.87 -11.22 -23.45
N HIS A 116 9.77 -11.54 -22.54
CA HIS A 116 9.52 -12.54 -21.50
C HIS A 116 8.35 -12.12 -20.59
N GLY A 117 8.36 -10.86 -20.11
CA GLY A 117 7.26 -10.31 -19.32
C GLY A 117 5.93 -10.33 -20.04
N TYR A 118 5.92 -9.93 -21.33
CA TYR A 118 4.73 -9.98 -22.16
C TYR A 118 4.18 -11.41 -22.32
N ARG A 119 5.02 -12.38 -22.63
CA ARG A 119 4.60 -13.78 -22.76
C ARG A 119 3.99 -14.31 -21.46
N THR A 120 4.64 -14.02 -20.31
CA THR A 120 4.15 -14.40 -18.99
C THR A 120 2.79 -13.76 -18.69
N ALA A 121 2.66 -12.45 -18.90
CA ALA A 121 1.40 -11.73 -18.71
C ALA A 121 0.28 -12.27 -19.63
N LYS A 122 0.59 -12.48 -20.89
CA LYS A 122 -0.35 -12.99 -21.90
C LYS A 122 -0.86 -14.38 -21.56
N ALA A 123 0.05 -15.30 -21.21
CA ALA A 123 -0.29 -16.66 -20.83
C ALA A 123 -1.16 -16.67 -19.58
N PHE A 124 -0.80 -15.90 -18.55
CA PHE A 124 -1.55 -15.80 -17.30
C PHE A 124 -2.96 -15.23 -17.52
N MET A 125 -3.08 -14.15 -18.33
CA MET A 125 -4.38 -13.57 -18.66
C MET A 125 -5.25 -14.54 -19.47
N THR A 126 -4.66 -15.24 -20.44
CA THR A 126 -5.38 -16.24 -21.24
C THR A 126 -5.94 -17.37 -20.39
N MET A 127 -5.18 -17.78 -19.38
CA MET A 127 -5.60 -18.84 -18.46
C MET A 127 -6.73 -18.41 -17.55
N LEU A 128 -6.65 -17.21 -16.95
CA LEU A 128 -7.65 -16.73 -15.99
C LEU A 128 -8.85 -16.04 -16.63
N MET A 129 -8.61 -15.24 -17.68
CA MET A 129 -9.63 -14.41 -18.33
C MET A 129 -9.42 -14.38 -19.85
N PRO A 130 -9.72 -15.47 -20.58
CA PRO A 130 -9.44 -15.59 -22.03
C PRO A 130 -10.00 -14.42 -22.85
N SER A 131 -11.21 -13.94 -22.51
CA SER A 131 -11.86 -12.82 -23.21
C SER A 131 -11.11 -11.49 -23.07
N ARG A 132 -10.24 -11.37 -22.08
CA ARG A 132 -9.45 -10.15 -21.80
C ARG A 132 -7.99 -10.25 -22.23
N ALA A 133 -7.55 -11.44 -22.69
CA ALA A 133 -6.17 -11.67 -23.08
C ALA A 133 -5.67 -10.70 -24.18
N ARG A 134 -6.55 -10.23 -25.07
CA ARG A 134 -6.23 -9.22 -26.09
C ARG A 134 -5.86 -7.84 -25.56
N ARG A 135 -6.21 -7.52 -24.29
CA ARG A 135 -5.84 -6.26 -23.65
C ARG A 135 -4.38 -6.22 -23.22
N VAL A 136 -3.71 -7.38 -23.13
CA VAL A 136 -2.28 -7.46 -22.86
C VAL A 136 -1.53 -7.21 -24.15
N LYS A 137 -0.78 -6.11 -24.18
CA LYS A 137 0.02 -5.67 -25.35
C LYS A 137 1.48 -5.59 -24.97
N GLN A 138 2.35 -5.91 -25.91
CA GLN A 138 3.78 -5.69 -25.75
C GLN A 138 4.10 -4.23 -26.02
N TYR A 139 4.83 -3.60 -25.08
CA TYR A 139 5.39 -2.27 -25.27
C TYR A 139 6.69 -2.38 -26.06
N LYS A 140 6.86 -1.58 -27.12
CA LYS A 140 8.00 -1.67 -28.05
C LYS A 140 8.64 -0.31 -28.38
N ASP A 141 8.12 0.77 -27.78
CA ASP A 141 8.66 2.10 -28.04
C ASP A 141 10.06 2.24 -27.43
N GLU A 142 10.88 3.12 -27.98
CA GLU A 142 12.25 3.40 -27.49
C GLU A 142 12.27 4.08 -26.14
N THR A 143 11.24 4.91 -25.85
CA THR A 143 11.12 5.56 -24.54
C THR A 143 10.71 4.53 -23.48
N PRO A 144 11.43 4.42 -22.35
CA PRO A 144 11.05 3.50 -21.28
C PRO A 144 9.59 3.67 -20.86
N LEU A 145 8.89 2.56 -20.64
CA LEU A 145 7.44 2.54 -20.38
C LEU A 145 7.00 3.48 -19.24
N PHE A 146 7.74 3.50 -18.15
CA PHE A 146 7.37 4.31 -16.99
C PHE A 146 7.59 5.82 -17.23
N PHE A 147 8.59 6.19 -18.03
CA PHE A 147 8.77 7.58 -18.46
C PHE A 147 7.66 8.02 -19.40
N ALA A 148 7.32 7.20 -20.41
CA ALA A 148 6.26 7.52 -21.36
C ALA A 148 4.92 7.80 -20.69
N HIS A 149 4.63 7.07 -19.60
CA HIS A 149 3.38 7.21 -18.84
C HIS A 149 3.51 8.04 -17.55
N LYS A 150 4.61 8.78 -17.35
CA LYS A 150 4.87 9.64 -16.19
C LYS A 150 4.76 8.91 -14.84
N VAL A 151 5.12 7.64 -14.83
CA VAL A 151 5.14 6.83 -13.60
C VAL A 151 6.37 7.17 -12.77
N GLU A 152 7.53 7.40 -13.41
CA GLU A 152 8.78 7.80 -12.74
C GLU A 152 8.59 9.09 -11.93
N ASP A 153 7.93 10.11 -12.50
CA ASP A 153 7.61 11.36 -11.79
C ASP A 153 6.77 11.11 -10.50
N GLN A 154 5.93 10.06 -10.51
CA GLN A 154 5.13 9.71 -9.35
C GLN A 154 5.95 8.94 -8.32
N LEU A 155 6.87 8.07 -8.75
CA LEU A 155 7.79 7.35 -7.88
C LEU A 155 8.72 8.33 -7.14
N ASP A 156 9.28 9.30 -7.85
CA ASP A 156 10.11 10.35 -7.24
C ASP A 156 9.34 11.13 -6.16
N LYS A 157 8.12 11.55 -6.46
CA LYS A 157 7.25 12.26 -5.51
C LYS A 157 6.86 11.43 -4.28
N MET A 158 7.00 10.12 -4.31
CA MET A 158 6.75 9.30 -3.13
C MET A 158 7.79 9.48 -2.03
N HIS A 159 8.95 10.06 -2.35
CA HIS A 159 9.97 10.42 -1.36
C HIS A 159 9.68 11.77 -0.68
N ASP A 160 8.87 12.63 -1.30
CA ASP A 160 8.52 13.92 -0.74
C ASP A 160 7.56 13.77 0.45
N SER A 161 7.81 14.50 1.53
CA SER A 161 6.86 14.56 2.65
C SER A 161 5.61 15.37 2.31
N THR A 162 5.71 16.33 1.38
CA THR A 162 4.60 17.22 1.01
C THR A 162 3.96 16.80 -0.30
N VAL A 163 2.64 16.68 -0.30
CA VAL A 163 1.82 16.35 -1.48
C VAL A 163 0.86 17.49 -1.77
N GLN A 164 0.92 18.04 -2.97
CA GLN A 164 0.06 19.15 -3.40
C GLN A 164 -1.36 18.67 -3.74
N LEU A 165 -2.35 19.44 -3.31
CA LEU A 165 -3.76 19.24 -3.64
C LEU A 165 -4.16 20.10 -4.86
N ARG A 166 -5.22 19.71 -5.56
CA ARG A 166 -5.71 20.42 -6.76
C ARG A 166 -6.18 21.85 -6.48
N SER A 167 -6.74 22.07 -5.30
CA SER A 167 -7.19 23.39 -4.84
C SER A 167 -6.06 24.36 -4.50
N GLY A 168 -4.81 23.89 -4.47
CA GLY A 168 -3.64 24.68 -4.05
C GLY A 168 -3.28 24.51 -2.58
N GLY A 169 -4.00 23.68 -1.83
CA GLY A 169 -3.60 23.20 -0.52
C GLY A 169 -2.54 22.10 -0.63
N SER A 170 -2.14 21.54 0.51
CA SER A 170 -1.20 20.42 0.58
C SER A 170 -1.47 19.53 1.79
N ILE A 171 -1.00 18.29 1.71
CA ILE A 171 -0.86 17.42 2.88
C ILE A 171 0.62 17.18 3.14
N VAL A 172 1.00 17.12 4.40
CA VAL A 172 2.37 16.83 4.83
C VAL A 172 2.37 15.54 5.62
N ILE A 173 3.15 14.56 5.19
CA ILE A 173 3.17 13.21 5.74
C ILE A 173 4.50 12.99 6.45
N HIS A 174 4.44 12.76 7.76
CA HIS A 174 5.60 12.42 8.59
C HIS A 174 5.39 11.08 9.29
N THR A 175 6.28 10.15 9.04
CA THR A 175 6.29 8.84 9.70
C THR A 175 7.26 8.89 10.88
N THR A 176 6.76 8.61 12.07
CA THR A 176 7.55 8.44 13.28
C THR A 176 7.66 6.94 13.61
N GLU A 177 8.39 6.60 14.69
CA GLU A 177 8.48 5.21 15.13
C GLU A 177 7.10 4.63 15.56
N ALA A 178 6.23 5.45 16.14
CA ALA A 178 4.95 5.01 16.72
C ALA A 178 3.75 5.16 15.78
N LEU A 179 3.74 6.19 14.95
CA LEU A 179 2.59 6.54 14.09
C LEU A 179 3.01 7.38 12.89
N THR A 180 2.12 7.49 11.92
CA THR A 180 2.25 8.46 10.83
C THR A 180 1.31 9.64 11.10
N ALA A 181 1.86 10.85 11.16
CA ALA A 181 1.10 12.09 11.23
C ALA A 181 0.91 12.67 9.83
N ILE A 182 -0.29 13.13 9.53
CA ILE A 182 -0.64 13.81 8.28
C ILE A 182 -1.29 15.14 8.61
N ASP A 183 -0.65 16.23 8.22
CA ASP A 183 -1.14 17.59 8.42
C ASP A 183 -1.76 18.12 7.12
N VAL A 184 -2.90 18.81 7.21
CA VAL A 184 -3.63 19.36 6.06
C VAL A 184 -3.52 20.88 6.07
N ASN A 185 -2.92 21.43 5.01
CA ASN A 185 -2.72 22.86 4.85
C ASN A 185 -3.56 23.43 3.70
N SER A 186 -4.24 24.56 3.92
CA SER A 186 -5.05 25.23 2.89
C SER A 186 -4.20 25.95 1.82
N GLY A 187 -2.96 26.31 2.16
CA GLY A 187 -2.03 26.97 1.23
C GLY A 187 -2.61 28.22 0.58
N ARG A 188 -2.55 28.27 -0.76
CA ARG A 188 -3.05 29.41 -1.56
C ARG A 188 -4.56 29.42 -1.78
N ALA A 189 -5.27 28.41 -1.31
CA ALA A 189 -6.73 28.31 -1.45
C ALA A 189 -7.51 29.39 -0.65
N THR A 190 -6.82 30.16 0.20
CA THR A 190 -7.41 31.23 1.03
C THR A 190 -7.97 32.44 0.26
N ARG A 191 -7.98 32.39 -1.08
CA ARG A 191 -8.51 33.49 -1.92
C ARG A 191 -10.05 33.52 -2.00
N GLU A 192 -10.76 32.50 -1.54
CA GLU A 192 -12.21 32.48 -1.53
C GLU A 192 -12.77 33.31 -0.36
N ARG A 193 -13.93 33.95 -0.57
CA ARG A 193 -14.54 34.89 0.40
C ARG A 193 -15.06 34.21 1.68
N HIS A 194 -15.14 32.87 1.69
CA HIS A 194 -15.64 32.08 2.82
C HIS A 194 -14.57 31.09 3.27
N ILE A 195 -13.94 31.38 4.41
CA ILE A 195 -12.87 30.57 5.00
C ILE A 195 -13.36 29.15 5.29
N ASP A 196 -14.58 29.01 5.80
CA ASP A 196 -15.15 27.71 6.16
C ASP A 196 -15.41 26.80 4.94
N GLU A 197 -15.89 27.36 3.82
CA GLU A 197 -16.11 26.60 2.59
C GLU A 197 -14.79 26.13 1.98
N THR A 198 -13.77 26.98 2.05
CA THR A 198 -12.41 26.63 1.62
C THR A 198 -11.83 25.50 2.46
N ALA A 199 -11.99 25.54 3.79
CA ALA A 199 -11.54 24.50 4.69
C ALA A 199 -12.20 23.16 4.37
N VAL A 200 -13.52 23.13 4.19
CA VAL A 200 -14.27 21.91 3.85
C VAL A 200 -13.82 21.34 2.50
N LYS A 201 -13.67 22.19 1.48
CA LYS A 201 -13.21 21.76 0.15
C LYS A 201 -11.82 21.16 0.21
N THR A 202 -10.90 21.83 0.88
CA THR A 202 -9.51 21.33 1.06
C THR A 202 -9.51 20.02 1.84
N ASN A 203 -10.27 19.91 2.91
CA ASN A 203 -10.38 18.69 3.70
C ASN A 203 -10.96 17.51 2.91
N LEU A 204 -11.94 17.75 2.03
CA LEU A 204 -12.50 16.71 1.17
C LEU A 204 -11.48 16.22 0.13
N GLU A 205 -10.69 17.11 -0.47
CA GLU A 205 -9.60 16.74 -1.36
C GLU A 205 -8.50 15.99 -0.60
N ALA A 206 -8.15 16.49 0.60
CA ALA A 206 -7.18 15.84 1.48
C ALA A 206 -7.63 14.42 1.86
N ALA A 207 -8.90 14.20 2.15
CA ALA A 207 -9.41 12.87 2.47
C ALA A 207 -9.22 11.87 1.32
N ASP A 208 -9.46 12.29 0.07
CA ASP A 208 -9.19 11.45 -1.11
C ASP A 208 -7.69 11.18 -1.28
N GLU A 209 -6.87 12.22 -1.13
CA GLU A 209 -5.43 12.11 -1.30
C GLU A 209 -4.76 11.30 -0.19
N VAL A 210 -5.19 11.44 1.07
CA VAL A 210 -4.74 10.61 2.19
C VAL A 210 -5.02 9.13 1.88
N ALA A 211 -6.23 8.78 1.45
CA ALA A 211 -6.58 7.41 1.08
C ALA A 211 -5.70 6.88 -0.07
N ARG A 212 -5.34 7.74 -1.03
CA ARG A 212 -4.42 7.40 -2.12
C ARG A 212 -3.00 7.18 -1.63
N GLN A 213 -2.47 8.09 -0.79
CA GLN A 213 -1.10 8.03 -0.27
C GLN A 213 -0.88 6.85 0.67
N LEU A 214 -1.86 6.49 1.51
CA LEU A 214 -1.79 5.29 2.35
C LEU A 214 -1.55 4.03 1.52
N ARG A 215 -2.22 3.90 0.37
CA ARG A 215 -2.04 2.75 -0.54
C ARG A 215 -0.75 2.83 -1.34
N LEU A 216 -0.42 4.02 -1.85
CA LEU A 216 0.73 4.23 -2.72
C LEU A 216 2.05 3.99 -1.98
N ARG A 217 2.16 4.51 -0.75
CA ARG A 217 3.34 4.39 0.11
C ARG A 217 3.31 3.16 1.03
N ASP A 218 2.24 2.36 1.00
CA ASP A 218 2.01 1.24 1.93
C ASP A 218 2.14 1.62 3.41
N ILE A 219 1.68 2.82 3.76
CA ILE A 219 1.66 3.29 5.15
C ILE A 219 0.74 2.39 5.97
N ALA A 220 1.23 1.86 7.09
CA ALA A 220 0.52 0.92 7.95
C ALA A 220 0.68 1.29 9.43
N GLY A 221 -0.13 0.68 10.28
CA GLY A 221 -0.18 0.99 11.71
C GLY A 221 -1.15 2.12 12.02
N LEU A 222 -0.84 2.90 13.03
CA LEU A 222 -1.64 4.04 13.45
C LEU A 222 -1.31 5.26 12.57
N VAL A 223 -2.35 5.92 12.09
CA VAL A 223 -2.25 7.17 11.31
C VAL A 223 -3.17 8.20 11.93
N VAL A 224 -2.66 9.39 12.14
CA VAL A 224 -3.40 10.54 12.66
C VAL A 224 -3.43 11.61 11.59
N VAL A 225 -4.61 12.07 11.23
CA VAL A 225 -4.82 13.13 10.24
C VAL A 225 -5.32 14.36 10.97
N ASP A 226 -4.58 15.46 10.83
CA ASP A 226 -4.95 16.79 11.32
C ASP A 226 -5.65 17.54 10.19
N PHE A 227 -6.98 17.60 10.25
CA PHE A 227 -7.79 18.31 9.28
C PHE A 227 -7.90 19.78 9.67
N ILE A 228 -8.02 20.66 8.67
CA ILE A 228 -8.31 22.08 8.91
C ILE A 228 -9.60 22.19 9.72
N ASP A 229 -9.57 23.04 10.74
CA ASP A 229 -10.71 23.25 11.64
C ASP A 229 -12.02 23.54 10.88
N MET A 230 -13.09 22.89 11.31
CA MET A 230 -14.43 23.04 10.77
C MET A 230 -15.40 23.35 11.90
N ALA A 231 -16.04 24.51 11.83
CA ALA A 231 -17.00 24.97 12.85
C ALA A 231 -18.25 24.07 12.96
N GLU A 232 -18.68 23.51 11.83
CA GLU A 232 -19.93 22.74 11.77
C GLU A 232 -19.68 21.23 11.79
N HIS A 233 -20.33 20.52 12.71
CA HIS A 233 -20.31 19.05 12.75
C HIS A 233 -20.78 18.36 11.47
N ARG A 234 -21.65 18.99 10.67
CA ARG A 234 -22.06 18.42 9.38
C ARG A 234 -20.89 18.33 8.41
N HIS A 235 -19.98 19.32 8.40
CA HIS A 235 -18.79 19.34 7.57
C HIS A 235 -17.80 18.26 8.01
N GLN A 236 -17.59 18.08 9.31
CA GLN A 236 -16.78 16.99 9.84
C GLN A 236 -17.30 15.63 9.39
N ARG A 237 -18.63 15.40 9.45
CA ARG A 237 -19.27 14.16 8.96
C ARG A 237 -19.10 13.94 7.47
N GLN A 238 -19.10 15.01 6.67
CA GLN A 238 -18.85 14.93 5.22
C GLN A 238 -17.42 14.46 4.95
N VAL A 239 -16.42 15.03 5.61
CA VAL A 239 -15.02 14.66 5.47
C VAL A 239 -14.78 13.21 5.93
N GLU A 240 -15.33 12.83 7.10
CA GLU A 240 -15.29 11.44 7.58
C GLU A 240 -15.89 10.45 6.58
N LYS A 241 -17.05 10.78 6.03
CA LYS A 241 -17.73 9.95 5.03
C LYS A 241 -16.87 9.83 3.77
N ARG A 242 -16.33 10.96 3.27
CA ARG A 242 -15.47 10.99 2.09
C ARG A 242 -14.25 10.11 2.27
N LEU A 243 -13.56 10.22 3.39
CA LEU A 243 -12.40 9.38 3.71
C LEU A 243 -12.77 7.90 3.76
N ARG A 244 -13.86 7.54 4.45
CA ARG A 244 -14.33 6.14 4.51
C ARG A 244 -14.69 5.60 3.12
N ASP A 245 -15.30 6.42 2.26
CA ASP A 245 -15.66 6.03 0.90
C ASP A 245 -14.40 5.85 0.03
N ALA A 246 -13.43 6.76 0.12
CA ALA A 246 -12.15 6.66 -0.59
C ALA A 246 -11.31 5.44 -0.15
N LEU A 247 -11.42 5.04 1.12
CA LEU A 247 -10.71 3.87 1.67
C LEU A 247 -11.37 2.52 1.31
N LYS A 248 -12.59 2.48 0.77
CA LYS A 248 -13.27 1.21 0.39
C LYS A 248 -12.50 0.39 -0.63
N VAL A 249 -11.74 1.04 -1.50
CA VAL A 249 -10.92 0.37 -2.51
C VAL A 249 -9.64 -0.23 -1.94
N ASP A 250 -9.27 0.10 -0.69
CA ASP A 250 -8.10 -0.44 -0.05
C ASP A 250 -8.30 -1.92 0.31
N ARG A 251 -7.29 -2.72 0.06
CA ARG A 251 -7.30 -4.17 0.32
C ARG A 251 -6.94 -4.49 1.76
N ALA A 252 -6.26 -3.57 2.45
CA ALA A 252 -5.93 -3.70 3.85
C ALA A 252 -7.18 -3.63 4.74
N ARG A 253 -7.10 -4.23 5.91
CA ARG A 253 -8.11 -4.04 6.95
C ARG A 253 -7.89 -2.67 7.59
N LEU A 254 -8.93 -1.87 7.63
CA LEU A 254 -8.94 -0.51 8.16
C LEU A 254 -9.93 -0.38 9.31
N GLN A 255 -9.56 0.40 10.31
CA GLN A 255 -10.45 0.92 11.32
C GLN A 255 -10.33 2.45 11.27
N VAL A 256 -11.43 3.15 11.10
CA VAL A 256 -11.46 4.62 10.94
C VAL A 256 -12.31 5.21 12.04
N GLY A 257 -11.72 6.06 12.84
CA GLY A 257 -12.37 6.81 13.91
C GLY A 257 -13.31 7.91 13.39
N ARG A 258 -13.64 8.83 14.29
CA ARG A 258 -14.32 10.09 14.00
C ARG A 258 -13.33 11.23 14.22
N ILE A 259 -13.63 12.39 13.68
CA ILE A 259 -12.88 13.61 14.00
C ILE A 259 -13.16 13.95 15.47
N SER A 260 -12.10 14.04 16.25
CA SER A 260 -12.16 14.38 17.68
C SER A 260 -12.47 15.86 17.89
N THR A 261 -12.68 16.26 19.15
CA THR A 261 -12.84 17.67 19.54
C THR A 261 -11.58 18.51 19.28
N PHE A 262 -10.45 17.87 19.02
CA PHE A 262 -9.18 18.51 18.69
C PHE A 262 -8.93 18.59 17.17
N GLY A 263 -9.92 18.28 16.31
CA GLY A 263 -9.74 18.28 14.84
C GLY A 263 -9.06 17.02 14.29
N LEU A 264 -8.57 16.12 15.13
CA LEU A 264 -7.78 14.96 14.73
C LEU A 264 -8.67 13.77 14.36
N LEU A 265 -8.34 13.11 13.25
CA LEU A 265 -8.94 11.83 12.88
C LEU A 265 -7.89 10.72 12.99
N GLU A 266 -8.22 9.71 13.77
CA GLU A 266 -7.38 8.53 13.95
C GLU A 266 -7.87 7.38 13.07
N LEU A 267 -6.92 6.69 12.44
CA LEU A 267 -7.22 5.45 11.72
C LEU A 267 -6.09 4.43 11.93
N SER A 268 -6.45 3.16 11.84
CA SER A 268 -5.49 2.05 11.85
C SER A 268 -5.59 1.27 10.56
N ARG A 269 -4.43 1.00 9.93
CA ARG A 269 -4.33 0.22 8.70
C ARG A 269 -3.45 -1.00 8.89
N GLN A 270 -3.97 -2.15 8.51
CA GLN A 270 -3.21 -3.40 8.54
C GLN A 270 -1.97 -3.33 7.64
N ARG A 271 -0.82 -3.75 8.17
CA ARG A 271 0.42 -3.89 7.39
C ARG A 271 0.29 -5.08 6.44
N LEU A 272 0.39 -4.84 5.14
CA LEU A 272 0.39 -5.86 4.10
C LEU A 272 1.81 -6.23 3.66
N ARG A 273 2.70 -5.24 3.63
CA ARG A 273 4.12 -5.34 3.25
C ARG A 273 4.90 -4.20 3.91
N PRO A 274 6.24 -4.19 3.86
CA PRO A 274 7.03 -3.04 4.27
C PRO A 274 6.61 -1.78 3.51
N SER A 275 6.68 -0.62 4.16
CA SER A 275 6.36 0.65 3.52
C SER A 275 7.38 1.00 2.43
N PHE A 276 6.97 1.86 1.49
CA PHE A 276 7.88 2.33 0.43
C PHE A 276 9.16 2.94 0.99
N LEU A 277 9.06 3.79 2.01
CA LEU A 277 10.23 4.41 2.64
C LEU A 277 11.17 3.39 3.29
N GLU A 278 10.64 2.36 3.96
CA GLU A 278 11.47 1.31 4.55
C GLU A 278 12.27 0.52 3.51
N LEU A 279 11.74 0.39 2.29
CA LEU A 279 12.40 -0.34 1.21
C LEU A 279 13.38 0.50 0.40
N SER A 280 13.14 1.82 0.29
CA SER A 280 13.84 2.70 -0.63
C SER A 280 14.75 3.71 0.03
N THR A 281 14.75 3.80 1.37
CA THR A 281 15.55 4.80 2.09
C THR A 281 16.39 4.16 3.21
N GLN A 282 17.37 4.93 3.68
CA GLN A 282 18.17 4.60 4.86
C GLN A 282 18.20 5.81 5.80
N PRO A 283 18.40 5.60 7.12
CA PRO A 283 18.53 6.71 8.06
C PRO A 283 19.63 7.68 7.64
N CYS A 284 19.33 8.99 7.71
CA CYS A 284 20.30 10.01 7.38
C CYS A 284 21.49 9.96 8.36
N PRO A 285 22.74 9.84 7.90
CA PRO A 285 23.90 9.75 8.78
C PRO A 285 24.19 11.05 9.55
N VAL A 286 23.62 12.19 9.13
CA VAL A 286 23.82 13.49 9.78
C VAL A 286 22.84 13.70 10.93
N CYS A 287 21.55 13.46 10.70
CA CYS A 287 20.50 13.73 11.71
C CYS A 287 19.89 12.47 12.33
N HIS A 288 20.29 11.27 11.87
CA HIS A 288 19.78 9.98 12.33
C HIS A 288 18.25 9.89 12.38
N GLY A 289 17.56 10.59 11.44
CA GLY A 289 16.10 10.61 11.34
C GLY A 289 15.42 11.75 12.11
N THR A 290 16.16 12.60 12.84
CA THR A 290 15.55 13.71 13.60
C THR A 290 15.11 14.89 12.74
N GLY A 291 15.63 15.02 11.50
CA GLY A 291 15.39 16.15 10.61
C GLY A 291 16.14 17.44 10.99
N PHE A 292 16.86 17.42 12.13
CA PHE A 292 17.60 18.57 12.64
C PHE A 292 19.07 18.22 12.89
N CYS A 293 19.95 19.16 12.64
CA CYS A 293 21.35 19.11 13.07
C CYS A 293 21.64 20.29 13.99
N ARG A 294 22.70 20.19 14.78
CA ARG A 294 23.10 21.29 15.65
C ARG A 294 23.49 22.51 14.82
N SER A 295 23.09 23.71 15.26
CA SER A 295 23.59 24.94 14.68
C SER A 295 25.10 25.07 14.90
N THR A 296 25.78 25.80 14.02
CA THR A 296 27.23 26.05 14.13
C THR A 296 27.62 26.59 15.51
N ALA A 297 26.83 27.51 16.06
CA ALA A 297 27.07 28.05 17.39
C ALA A 297 26.95 26.98 18.49
N SER A 298 25.91 26.13 18.41
CA SER A 298 25.74 25.02 19.37
C SER A 298 26.85 23.99 19.29
N ALA A 299 27.29 23.66 18.06
CA ALA A 299 28.40 22.73 17.85
C ALA A 299 29.74 23.31 18.36
N ALA A 300 30.01 24.59 18.13
CA ALA A 300 31.18 25.28 18.63
C ALA A 300 31.22 25.28 20.18
N LEU A 301 30.11 25.59 20.83
CA LEU A 301 30.01 25.54 22.29
C LEU A 301 30.22 24.12 22.84
N GLN A 302 29.71 23.11 22.17
CA GLN A 302 29.95 21.71 22.53
C GLN A 302 31.42 21.33 22.41
N ALA A 303 32.06 21.72 21.30
CA ALA A 303 33.50 21.49 21.10
C ALA A 303 34.33 22.17 22.19
N LEU A 304 34.04 23.45 22.49
CA LEU A 304 34.71 24.20 23.55
C LEU A 304 34.61 23.52 24.93
N ARG A 305 33.42 23.13 25.32
CA ARG A 305 33.19 22.39 26.57
C ARG A 305 33.93 21.05 26.63
N ARG A 306 34.03 20.39 25.50
CA ARG A 306 34.79 19.12 25.40
C ARG A 306 36.27 19.34 25.55
N VAL A 307 36.82 20.40 24.96
CA VAL A 307 38.23 20.80 25.09
C VAL A 307 38.52 21.18 26.57
N GLU A 308 37.66 21.98 27.16
CA GLU A 308 37.78 22.35 28.58
C GLU A 308 37.79 21.12 29.51
N ALA A 309 36.86 20.19 29.30
CA ALA A 309 36.83 18.97 30.10
C ALA A 309 38.11 18.11 29.94
N LEU A 310 38.63 17.97 28.73
CA LEU A 310 39.89 17.26 28.48
C LEU A 310 41.09 17.94 29.12
N GLY A 311 41.09 19.29 29.16
CA GLY A 311 42.12 20.08 29.83
C GLY A 311 42.10 19.88 31.34
N VAL A 312 40.91 19.90 31.98
CA VAL A 312 40.74 19.66 33.41
C VAL A 312 41.14 18.24 33.82
N GLU A 313 40.81 17.24 33.01
CA GLU A 313 41.21 15.85 33.26
C GLU A 313 42.70 15.60 33.10
N GLY A 314 43.46 16.57 32.56
CA GLY A 314 44.91 16.43 32.32
C GLY A 314 45.32 15.37 31.32
N LYS A 315 44.34 14.85 30.54
CA LYS A 315 44.56 13.72 29.61
C LYS A 315 45.19 14.13 28.29
N ALA A 316 45.19 15.42 27.93
CA ALA A 316 45.70 15.90 26.66
C ALA A 316 46.43 17.24 26.81
N ALA A 317 47.70 17.30 26.38
CA ALA A 317 48.45 18.56 26.31
C ALA A 317 48.12 19.33 25.01
N LYS A 318 47.50 18.65 24.00
CA LYS A 318 47.12 19.21 22.71
C LYS A 318 45.86 18.53 22.21
N VAL A 319 44.89 19.32 21.79
CA VAL A 319 43.62 18.82 21.27
C VAL A 319 43.49 19.28 19.81
N ASP A 320 43.28 18.35 18.91
CA ASP A 320 43.01 18.64 17.51
C ASP A 320 41.54 18.46 17.15
N ARG A 321 41.15 18.85 15.92
CA ARG A 321 39.78 18.77 15.42
C ARG A 321 39.21 17.34 15.45
N LYS A 322 40.04 16.32 15.28
CA LYS A 322 39.61 14.91 15.26
C LYS A 322 39.33 14.36 16.65
N SER A 323 39.91 14.96 17.67
CA SER A 323 39.79 14.54 19.08
C SER A 323 38.48 15.02 19.73
N VAL A 324 37.73 15.91 19.08
CA VAL A 324 36.55 16.59 19.64
C VAL A 324 35.24 16.11 19.04
N VAL A 325 35.29 15.36 17.92
CA VAL A 325 34.12 14.82 17.21
C VAL A 325 33.81 13.41 17.70
#